data_1427e6f8e4407364c39ebd6aa73fb802
#
_entry.id   1427e6f8e4407364c39ebd6aa73fb802
#
_cell.length_a   1.000
_cell.length_b   1.000
_cell.length_c   1.000
_cell.angle_alpha   90.00
_cell.angle_beta   90.00
_cell.angle_gamma   90.00
#
_symmetry.space_group_name_H-M   'P 1'
#
loop_
_entity.id
_entity.type
_entity.pdbx_description
1 polymer ?
#
loop_
_entity_poly.entity_id
_entity_poly.type
_entity_poly.pdbx_seq_one_letter_code
_entity_poly.pdbx_strand_id
1 'polypeptide(L)'
;MTETSEAILARVRASFDRQGMMTTLGVEVTAVEPGRVEMLLRHDDRFTQQHGFLHAGAVASVLDTACGYAAYSVMPPEASVLTATYTINLLAPAAGERFAIAGEVVRAGRTLVVCRGEAFGDGSERPFAVMQATMTAVVGRSGISG
;
A
#
# COMPACT_ATOMS: atom_id res chain seq x y z
N MET A 1 21.10 -15.97 -4.35
CA MET A 1 20.54 -15.61 -5.67
C MET A 1 19.46 -14.55 -5.48
N THR A 2 19.53 -13.48 -6.23
CA THR A 2 18.57 -12.38 -6.13
C THR A 2 17.29 -12.77 -6.87
N GLU A 3 16.13 -12.53 -6.23
CA GLU A 3 14.83 -12.76 -6.86
C GLU A 3 14.66 -11.83 -8.07
N THR A 4 14.07 -12.34 -9.15
CA THR A 4 13.84 -11.53 -10.35
C THR A 4 12.67 -10.56 -10.15
N SER A 5 12.65 -9.45 -10.90
CA SER A 5 11.54 -8.50 -10.86
C SER A 5 10.21 -9.16 -11.22
N GLU A 6 10.20 -10.12 -12.14
CA GLU A 6 9.01 -10.88 -12.51
C GLU A 6 8.50 -11.75 -11.35
N ALA A 7 9.41 -12.41 -10.63
CA ALA A 7 9.06 -13.21 -9.45
C ALA A 7 8.50 -12.34 -8.32
N ILE A 8 9.09 -11.17 -8.10
CA ILE A 8 8.61 -10.18 -7.13
C ILE A 8 7.19 -9.72 -7.49
N LEU A 9 6.96 -9.36 -8.75
CA LEU A 9 5.64 -8.95 -9.24
C LEU A 9 4.61 -10.05 -9.01
N ALA A 10 4.92 -11.29 -9.37
CA ALA A 10 4.03 -12.44 -9.20
C ALA A 10 3.69 -12.68 -7.72
N ARG A 11 4.69 -12.59 -6.84
CA ARG A 11 4.53 -12.77 -5.39
C ARG A 11 3.66 -11.67 -4.78
N VAL A 12 3.90 -10.43 -5.13
CA VAL A 12 3.09 -9.29 -4.67
C VAL A 12 1.63 -9.44 -5.12
N ARG A 13 1.40 -9.74 -6.41
CA ARG A 13 0.05 -9.91 -6.94
C ARG A 13 -0.69 -11.08 -6.29
N ALA A 14 -0.03 -12.21 -6.10
CA ALA A 14 -0.65 -13.37 -5.47
C ALA A 14 -1.07 -13.08 -4.02
N SER A 15 -0.27 -12.33 -3.28
CA SER A 15 -0.60 -11.90 -1.93
C SER A 15 -1.74 -10.86 -1.92
N PHE A 16 -1.65 -9.85 -2.79
CA PHE A 16 -2.66 -8.79 -2.92
C PHE A 16 -4.04 -9.36 -3.23
N ASP A 17 -4.14 -10.33 -4.15
CA ASP A 17 -5.41 -10.92 -4.57
C ASP A 17 -6.15 -11.64 -3.44
N ARG A 18 -5.48 -11.93 -2.33
CA ARG A 18 -6.10 -12.53 -1.14
C ARG A 18 -6.63 -11.50 -0.14
N GLN A 19 -6.39 -10.22 -0.37
CA GLN A 19 -6.87 -9.16 0.53
C GLN A 19 -8.33 -8.81 0.28
N GLY A 20 -9.22 -9.25 1.16
CA GLY A 20 -10.65 -8.93 1.08
C GLY A 20 -10.94 -7.44 1.10
N MET A 21 -10.24 -6.65 1.92
CA MET A 21 -10.44 -5.20 2.00
C MET A 21 -10.14 -4.53 0.64
N MET A 22 -9.05 -4.88 -0.01
CA MET A 22 -8.68 -4.29 -1.30
C MET A 22 -9.63 -4.70 -2.41
N THR A 23 -10.11 -5.93 -2.39
CA THR A 23 -11.17 -6.39 -3.31
C THR A 23 -12.45 -5.57 -3.10
N THR A 24 -12.87 -5.39 -1.87
CA THR A 24 -14.08 -4.61 -1.53
C THR A 24 -13.96 -3.14 -1.96
N LEU A 25 -12.79 -2.53 -1.75
CA LEU A 25 -12.53 -1.16 -2.18
C LEU A 25 -12.32 -1.02 -3.70
N GLY A 26 -12.17 -2.13 -4.42
CA GLY A 26 -11.93 -2.13 -5.87
C GLY A 26 -10.56 -1.59 -6.26
N VAL A 27 -9.57 -1.78 -5.40
CA VAL A 27 -8.20 -1.30 -5.63
C VAL A 27 -7.49 -2.14 -6.69
N GLU A 28 -6.77 -1.48 -7.58
CA GLU A 28 -5.92 -2.11 -8.59
C GLU A 28 -4.45 -1.83 -8.31
N VAL A 29 -3.60 -2.84 -8.45
CA VAL A 29 -2.14 -2.67 -8.48
C VAL A 29 -1.75 -2.26 -9.89
N THR A 30 -1.21 -1.06 -10.05
CA THR A 30 -0.86 -0.50 -11.37
C THR A 30 0.62 -0.67 -11.71
N ALA A 31 1.50 -0.71 -10.71
CA ALA A 31 2.93 -0.94 -10.93
C ALA A 31 3.57 -1.58 -9.69
N VAL A 32 4.52 -2.46 -9.92
CA VAL A 32 5.36 -3.08 -8.88
C VAL A 32 6.81 -3.04 -9.33
N GLU A 33 7.63 -2.39 -8.53
CA GLU A 33 9.08 -2.41 -8.66
C GLU A 33 9.67 -2.73 -7.28
N PRO A 34 10.90 -3.28 -7.19
CA PRO A 34 11.53 -3.49 -5.90
C PRO A 34 11.58 -2.19 -5.07
N GLY A 35 10.90 -2.20 -3.93
CA GLY A 35 10.81 -1.03 -3.04
C GLY A 35 9.77 0.01 -3.41
N ARG A 36 8.95 -0.22 -4.46
CA ARG A 36 7.90 0.71 -4.84
C ARG A 36 6.69 -0.01 -5.42
N VAL A 37 5.50 0.36 -4.93
CA VAL A 37 4.23 -0.17 -5.44
C VAL A 37 3.26 0.98 -5.67
N GLU A 38 2.61 0.97 -6.82
CA GLU A 38 1.58 1.95 -7.17
C GLU A 38 0.22 1.26 -7.28
N MET A 39 -0.82 1.95 -6.82
CA MET A 39 -2.19 1.47 -6.79
C MET A 39 -3.15 2.56 -7.27
N LEU A 40 -4.30 2.12 -7.75
CA LEU A 40 -5.40 2.99 -8.14
C LEU A 40 -6.62 2.68 -7.29
N LEU A 41 -7.15 3.71 -6.64
CA LEU A 41 -8.43 3.69 -5.94
C LEU A 41 -9.41 4.58 -6.70
N ARG A 42 -10.63 4.09 -6.95
CA ARG A 42 -11.71 4.88 -7.56
C ARG A 42 -12.71 5.33 -6.51
N HIS A 43 -13.32 6.48 -6.76
CA HIS A 43 -14.42 6.94 -5.94
C HIS A 43 -15.57 5.92 -5.98
N ASP A 44 -16.15 5.67 -4.82
CA ASP A 44 -17.35 4.85 -4.66
C ASP A 44 -18.13 5.42 -3.47
N ASP A 45 -19.40 5.72 -3.68
CA ASP A 45 -20.24 6.34 -2.65
C ASP A 45 -20.33 5.52 -1.36
N ARG A 46 -20.10 4.20 -1.45
CA ARG A 46 -20.08 3.31 -0.29
C ARG A 46 -18.95 3.58 0.69
N PHE A 47 -17.89 4.26 0.22
CA PHE A 47 -16.67 4.51 1.00
C PHE A 47 -16.45 5.99 1.29
N THR A 48 -17.52 6.77 1.22
CA THR A 48 -17.48 8.21 1.49
C THR A 48 -17.81 8.52 2.95
N GLN A 49 -17.36 9.68 3.39
CA GLN A 49 -17.84 10.31 4.61
C GLN A 49 -19.06 11.19 4.30
N GLN A 50 -19.61 11.88 5.30
CA GLN A 50 -20.87 12.63 5.20
C GLN A 50 -20.88 13.80 4.18
N HIS A 51 -19.70 14.28 3.74
CA HIS A 51 -19.58 15.35 2.74
C HIS A 51 -19.37 14.83 1.31
N GLY A 52 -19.39 13.51 1.09
CA GLY A 52 -19.22 12.91 -0.23
C GLY A 52 -17.77 12.70 -0.67
N PHE A 53 -16.79 13.10 0.13
CA PHE A 53 -15.39 12.75 -0.11
C PHE A 53 -15.11 11.32 0.34
N LEU A 54 -14.09 10.68 -0.22
CA LEU A 54 -13.67 9.39 0.30
C LEU A 54 -13.30 9.51 1.78
N HIS A 55 -13.76 8.53 2.55
CA HIS A 55 -13.43 8.46 3.97
C HIS A 55 -11.91 8.31 4.18
N ALA A 56 -11.37 9.01 5.16
CA ALA A 56 -9.95 8.92 5.50
C ALA A 56 -9.51 7.48 5.77
N GLY A 57 -10.37 6.66 6.34
CA GLY A 57 -10.10 5.24 6.58
C GLY A 57 -9.90 4.43 5.29
N ALA A 58 -10.64 4.75 4.22
CA ALA A 58 -10.44 4.10 2.92
C ALA A 58 -9.07 4.46 2.34
N VAL A 59 -8.73 5.74 2.36
CA VAL A 59 -7.43 6.24 1.89
C VAL A 59 -6.28 5.63 2.71
N ALA A 60 -6.41 5.62 4.03
CA ALA A 60 -5.40 5.04 4.92
C ALA A 60 -5.19 3.55 4.67
N SER A 61 -6.26 2.79 4.40
CA SER A 61 -6.17 1.37 4.08
C SER A 61 -5.35 1.11 2.83
N VAL A 62 -5.53 1.90 1.78
CA VAL A 62 -4.78 1.73 0.53
C VAL A 62 -3.34 2.20 0.67
N LEU A 63 -3.09 3.30 1.38
CA LEU A 63 -1.74 3.75 1.70
C LEU A 63 -0.95 2.72 2.50
N ASP A 64 -1.58 2.14 3.53
CA ASP A 64 -0.99 1.07 4.33
C ASP A 64 -0.62 -0.14 3.45
N THR A 65 -1.53 -0.54 2.57
CA THR A 65 -1.32 -1.67 1.67
C THR A 65 -0.20 -1.40 0.66
N ALA A 66 -0.15 -0.20 0.08
CA ALA A 66 0.91 0.19 -0.86
C ALA A 66 2.28 0.19 -0.17
N CYS A 67 2.37 0.73 1.04
CA CYS A 67 3.59 0.69 1.85
C CYS A 67 3.96 -0.76 2.23
N GLY A 68 2.97 -1.56 2.62
CA GLY A 68 3.17 -2.96 2.95
C GLY A 68 3.78 -3.77 1.81
N TYR A 69 3.25 -3.62 0.60
CA TYR A 69 3.79 -4.34 -0.57
C TYR A 69 5.09 -3.74 -1.10
N ALA A 70 5.32 -2.44 -0.95
CA ALA A 70 6.63 -1.86 -1.21
C ALA A 70 7.70 -2.53 -0.32
N ALA A 71 7.42 -2.65 0.98
CA ALA A 71 8.28 -3.35 1.93
C ALA A 71 8.42 -4.85 1.58
N TYR A 72 7.29 -5.53 1.33
CA TYR A 72 7.25 -6.94 0.99
C TYR A 72 8.09 -7.26 -0.25
N SER A 73 8.10 -6.39 -1.23
CA SER A 73 8.86 -6.57 -2.48
C SER A 73 10.37 -6.65 -2.28
N VAL A 74 10.89 -6.12 -1.17
CA VAL A 74 12.32 -6.15 -0.83
C VAL A 74 12.65 -7.10 0.33
N MET A 75 11.63 -7.76 0.90
CA MET A 75 11.81 -8.79 1.91
C MET A 75 12.20 -10.13 1.27
N PRO A 76 12.85 -11.03 2.04
CA PRO A 76 13.11 -12.40 1.54
C PRO A 76 11.82 -13.10 1.11
N PRO A 77 11.88 -14.01 0.11
CA PRO A 77 10.68 -14.69 -0.42
C PRO A 77 9.87 -15.47 0.63
N GLU A 78 10.52 -15.96 1.68
CA GLU A 78 9.89 -16.68 2.78
C GLU A 78 9.24 -15.79 3.83
N ALA A 79 9.48 -14.47 3.75
CA ALA A 79 8.91 -13.53 4.71
C ALA A 79 7.46 -13.18 4.37
N SER A 80 6.72 -12.83 5.40
CA SER A 80 5.42 -12.15 5.30
C SER A 80 5.54 -10.76 5.91
N VAL A 81 4.65 -9.87 5.53
CA VAL A 81 4.66 -8.49 6.01
C VAL A 81 3.50 -8.23 6.95
N LEU A 82 3.77 -7.56 8.06
CA LEU A 82 2.75 -7.01 8.94
C LEU A 82 3.09 -5.55 9.24
N THR A 83 2.06 -4.72 9.31
CA THR A 83 2.21 -3.32 9.70
C THR A 83 2.43 -3.23 11.21
N ALA A 84 3.50 -2.57 11.64
CA ALA A 84 3.76 -2.29 13.03
C ALA A 84 3.11 -0.98 13.46
N THR A 85 3.29 0.08 12.66
CA THR A 85 2.72 1.40 12.93
C THR A 85 2.71 2.25 11.67
N TYR A 86 1.82 3.22 11.62
CA TYR A 86 1.91 4.30 10.63
C TYR A 86 1.36 5.61 11.20
N THR A 87 1.83 6.70 10.61
CA THR A 87 1.29 8.04 10.82
C THR A 87 0.83 8.56 9.47
N ILE A 88 -0.38 9.08 9.42
CA ILE A 88 -0.96 9.67 8.22
C ILE A 88 -1.31 11.13 8.46
N ASN A 89 -1.03 11.98 7.47
CA ASN A 89 -1.50 13.35 7.42
C ASN A 89 -2.41 13.53 6.22
N LEU A 90 -3.62 13.96 6.48
CA LEU A 90 -4.64 14.26 5.46
C LEU A 90 -4.57 15.76 5.19
N LEU A 91 -3.98 16.14 4.07
CA LEU A 91 -3.62 17.52 3.74
C LEU A 91 -4.76 18.26 3.04
N ALA A 92 -5.67 17.52 2.40
CA ALA A 92 -6.82 18.03 1.69
C ALA A 92 -7.90 16.95 1.62
N PRO A 93 -9.18 17.30 1.34
CA PRO A 93 -10.23 16.29 1.12
C PRO A 93 -9.90 15.39 -0.07
N ALA A 94 -10.27 14.11 0.04
CA ALA A 94 -10.15 13.16 -1.06
C ALA A 94 -11.30 13.38 -2.07
N ALA A 95 -11.18 14.45 -2.83
CA ALA A 95 -12.15 14.86 -3.84
C ALA A 95 -11.73 14.38 -5.23
N GLY A 96 -12.68 13.96 -6.06
CA GLY A 96 -12.42 13.50 -7.43
C GLY A 96 -12.87 12.06 -7.62
N GLU A 97 -12.51 11.49 -8.77
CA GLU A 97 -12.97 10.17 -9.21
C GLU A 97 -11.88 9.09 -9.13
N ARG A 98 -10.61 9.47 -9.27
CA ARG A 98 -9.49 8.54 -9.35
C ARG A 98 -8.35 9.04 -8.46
N PHE A 99 -7.78 8.11 -7.70
CA PHE A 99 -6.72 8.42 -6.75
C PHE A 99 -5.53 7.50 -7.00
N ALA A 100 -4.39 8.10 -7.34
CA ALA A 100 -3.13 7.38 -7.49
C ALA A 100 -2.43 7.32 -6.14
N ILE A 101 -2.11 6.11 -5.68
CA ILE A 101 -1.52 5.88 -4.37
C ILE A 101 -0.22 5.11 -4.56
N ALA A 102 0.86 5.59 -3.97
CA ALA A 102 2.15 4.94 -4.06
C ALA A 102 2.76 4.73 -2.69
N GLY A 103 3.38 3.57 -2.50
CA GLY A 103 4.24 3.27 -1.38
C GLY A 103 5.68 3.08 -1.84
N GLU A 104 6.62 3.59 -1.08
CA GLU A 104 8.04 3.51 -1.40
C GLU A 104 8.86 3.25 -0.14
N VAL A 105 9.83 2.33 -0.26
CA VAL A 105 10.76 2.02 0.82
C VAL A 105 11.73 3.19 1.02
N VAL A 106 11.79 3.68 2.25
CA VAL A 106 12.79 4.67 2.68
C VAL A 106 14.05 3.95 3.15
N ARG A 107 13.88 2.90 3.95
CA ARG A 107 14.98 2.08 4.45
C ARG A 107 14.50 0.68 4.77
N ALA A 108 15.19 -0.31 4.25
CA ALA A 108 14.97 -1.72 4.54
C ALA A 108 16.01 -2.22 5.54
N GLY A 109 15.55 -2.57 6.74
CA GLY A 109 16.32 -3.30 7.73
C GLY A 109 16.05 -4.79 7.64
N ARG A 110 16.69 -5.58 8.50
CA ARG A 110 16.52 -7.04 8.51
C ARG A 110 15.11 -7.46 8.96
N THR A 111 14.54 -6.77 9.94
CA THR A 111 13.22 -7.08 10.50
C THR A 111 12.21 -5.95 10.32
N LEU A 112 12.68 -4.71 10.20
CA LEU A 112 11.84 -3.53 10.04
C LEU A 112 12.15 -2.83 8.73
N VAL A 113 11.10 -2.44 8.02
CA VAL A 113 11.20 -1.67 6.78
C VAL A 113 10.36 -0.41 6.95
N VAL A 114 11.00 0.75 6.81
CA VAL A 114 10.32 2.05 6.86
C VAL A 114 9.94 2.47 5.45
N CYS A 115 8.69 2.83 5.27
CA CYS A 115 8.12 3.24 3.99
C CYS A 115 7.48 4.62 4.08
N ARG A 116 7.36 5.27 2.93
CA ARG A 116 6.57 6.48 2.71
C ARG A 116 5.47 6.19 1.72
N GLY A 117 4.27 6.68 2.01
CA GLY A 117 3.14 6.61 1.10
C GLY A 117 2.64 7.99 0.73
N GLU A 118 2.18 8.17 -0.50
CA GLU A 118 1.58 9.41 -0.98
C GLU A 118 0.33 9.08 -1.80
N ALA A 119 -0.71 9.90 -1.64
CA ALA A 119 -1.96 9.76 -2.38
C ALA A 119 -2.26 11.05 -3.14
N PHE A 120 -2.57 10.91 -4.41
CA PHE A 120 -2.84 12.02 -5.33
C PHE A 120 -4.24 11.88 -5.92
N GLY A 121 -4.97 12.98 -6.00
CA GLY A 121 -6.24 13.06 -6.73
C GLY A 121 -6.03 13.28 -8.22
N ASP A 122 -7.12 13.32 -8.98
CA ASP A 122 -7.12 13.44 -10.44
C ASP A 122 -6.18 14.53 -10.96
N GLY A 123 -5.12 14.12 -11.65
CA GLY A 123 -4.19 15.02 -12.33
C GLY A 123 -3.41 15.97 -11.43
N SER A 124 -3.51 15.83 -10.11
CA SER A 124 -2.81 16.70 -9.17
C SER A 124 -1.37 16.23 -8.96
N GLU A 125 -0.44 17.18 -8.93
CA GLU A 125 0.96 16.92 -8.59
C GLU A 125 1.24 17.05 -7.08
N ARG A 126 0.23 17.51 -6.31
CA ARG A 126 0.33 17.65 -4.86
C ARG A 126 -0.40 16.50 -4.17
N PRO A 127 0.23 15.80 -3.24
CA PRO A 127 -0.47 14.77 -2.50
C PRO A 127 -1.56 15.38 -1.60
N PHE A 128 -2.72 14.72 -1.52
CA PHE A 128 -3.73 15.08 -0.54
C PHE A 128 -3.59 14.31 0.77
N ALA A 129 -2.78 13.25 0.77
CA ALA A 129 -2.43 12.49 1.97
C ALA A 129 -1.01 11.97 1.87
N VAL A 130 -0.31 11.95 2.99
CA VAL A 130 1.03 11.38 3.12
C VAL A 130 1.08 10.47 4.34
N MET A 131 1.84 9.38 4.22
CA MET A 131 2.00 8.39 5.29
C MET A 131 3.46 8.06 5.47
N GLN A 132 3.86 7.83 6.72
CA GLN A 132 5.08 7.11 7.04
C GLN A 132 4.69 5.85 7.80
N ALA A 133 5.17 4.71 7.34
CA ALA A 133 4.82 3.42 7.90
C ALA A 133 6.05 2.59 8.23
N THR A 134 5.94 1.78 9.28
CA THR A 134 6.94 0.78 9.62
C THR A 134 6.33 -0.59 9.47
N MET A 135 6.94 -1.40 8.62
CA MET A 135 6.53 -2.78 8.34
C MET A 135 7.47 -3.76 9.00
N THR A 136 6.91 -4.87 9.48
CA THR A 136 7.67 -5.94 10.11
C THR A 136 7.75 -7.14 9.18
N ALA A 137 8.95 -7.68 8.99
CA ALA A 137 9.16 -8.96 8.32
C ALA A 137 8.94 -10.09 9.32
N VAL A 138 8.07 -11.04 8.95
CA VAL A 138 7.75 -12.21 9.78
C VAL A 138 8.11 -13.47 9.00
N VAL A 139 8.89 -14.36 9.61
CA VAL A 139 9.31 -15.62 9.01
C VAL A 139 8.94 -16.78 9.93
N GLY A 140 8.38 -17.84 9.35
CA GLY A 140 8.12 -19.10 10.06
C GLY A 140 7.05 -19.04 11.14
N ARG A 141 6.17 -18.05 11.14
CA ARG A 141 5.08 -17.94 12.12
C ARG A 141 3.82 -18.63 11.60
N SER A 142 3.27 -19.54 12.40
CA SER A 142 2.03 -20.26 12.08
C SER A 142 0.87 -19.28 11.82
N GLY A 143 0.10 -19.54 10.76
CA GLY A 143 -1.06 -18.72 10.37
C GLY A 143 -0.73 -17.44 9.64
N ILE A 144 0.55 -17.17 9.38
CA ILE A 144 1.00 -16.00 8.62
C ILE A 144 1.80 -16.47 7.42
N SER A 145 1.34 -16.14 6.23
CA SER A 145 2.01 -16.43 4.96
C SER A 145 1.91 -15.24 4.02
N GLY A 146 2.95 -15.05 3.24
CA GLY A 146 3.02 -13.99 2.23
C GLY A 146 2.12 -14.18 1.02
#